data_e8f000dd94de63521552490d6a510074
#
_entry.id   e8f000dd94de63521552490d6a510074
#
_cell.length_a   1.000
_cell.length_b   1.000
_cell.length_c   1.000
_cell.angle_alpha   90.00
_cell.angle_beta   90.00
_cell.angle_gamma   90.00
#
_symmetry.space_group_name_H-M   'P 1'
#
loop_
_entity.id
_entity.type
_entity.pdbx_description
1 polymer ?
#
loop_
_entity_poly.entity_id
_entity_poly.type
_entity_poly.pdbx_seq_one_letter_code
_entity_poly.pdbx_strand_id
1 'polypeptide(L)'
;MNPKIKQMLIRLAAENTGVRGRFKLAAGIVYKGHLIATGVNSYKSHPLMWEWGKNQHSIYLHAEIDAIKNALRLITQNQLSKCDIYIVRIKHPDNGSTGWVEGLAKPCSGCMRAITSFGLKRVFWTEDNMLLLNEQFT
;
A
#
# COMPACT_ATOMS: atom_id res chain seq x y z
N MET A 1 -6.66 -12.07 1.69
CA MET A 1 -5.27 -11.62 1.41
C MET A 1 -4.32 -12.77 1.74
N ASN A 2 -3.41 -13.09 0.84
CA ASN A 2 -2.43 -14.15 1.06
C ASN A 2 -1.51 -13.77 2.23
N PRO A 3 -1.41 -14.61 3.28
CA PRO A 3 -0.65 -14.24 4.49
C PRO A 3 0.84 -14.00 4.26
N LYS A 4 1.47 -14.76 3.38
CA LYS A 4 2.90 -14.58 3.07
C LYS A 4 3.17 -13.24 2.38
N ILE A 5 2.32 -12.88 1.43
CA ILE A 5 2.45 -11.61 0.71
C ILE A 5 2.14 -10.45 1.67
N LYS A 6 1.10 -10.58 2.48
CA LYS A 6 0.79 -9.59 3.52
C LYS A 6 1.99 -9.35 4.43
N GLN A 7 2.65 -10.43 4.89
CA GLN A 7 3.84 -10.34 5.73
C GLN A 7 4.99 -9.61 5.05
N MET A 8 5.23 -9.90 3.76
CA MET A 8 6.25 -9.23 2.97
C MET A 8 5.97 -7.72 2.87
N LEU A 9 4.70 -7.35 2.64
CA LEU A 9 4.31 -5.95 2.53
C LEU A 9 4.42 -5.22 3.88
N ILE A 10 4.07 -5.88 4.99
CA ILE A 10 4.23 -5.32 6.34
C ILE A 10 5.71 -5.03 6.60
N ARG A 11 6.59 -5.96 6.26
CA ARG A 11 8.04 -5.78 6.42
C ARG A 11 8.54 -4.62 5.55
N LEU A 12 8.07 -4.54 4.30
CA LEU A 12 8.42 -3.44 3.40
C LEU A 12 7.98 -2.09 3.97
N ALA A 13 6.77 -2.01 4.52
CA ALA A 13 6.28 -0.80 5.18
C ALA A 13 7.15 -0.43 6.38
N ALA A 14 7.51 -1.41 7.21
CA ALA A 14 8.34 -1.18 8.39
C ALA A 14 9.73 -0.65 8.03
N GLU A 15 10.29 -1.11 6.92
CA GLU A 15 11.62 -0.70 6.45
C GLU A 15 11.62 0.64 5.73
N ASN A 16 10.46 1.23 5.47
CA ASN A 16 10.37 2.49 4.74
C ASN A 16 10.83 3.65 5.63
N THR A 17 12.02 4.16 5.35
CA THR A 17 12.60 5.33 6.03
C THR A 17 12.28 6.64 5.33
N GLY A 18 11.62 6.59 4.17
CA GLY A 18 11.26 7.77 3.37
C GLY A 18 10.12 8.59 3.94
N VAL A 19 9.45 8.09 4.98
CA VAL A 19 8.38 8.81 5.66
C VAL A 19 8.66 8.87 7.14
N ARG A 20 8.35 10.03 7.74
CA ARG A 20 8.34 10.24 9.18
C ARG A 20 6.88 10.33 9.59
N GLY A 21 6.51 9.65 10.64
CA GLY A 21 5.15 9.77 11.10
C GLY A 21 4.61 8.50 11.73
N ARG A 22 3.33 8.57 12.05
CA ARG A 22 2.63 7.57 12.84
C ARG A 22 2.29 6.31 12.05
N PHE A 23 2.34 6.38 10.73
CA PHE A 23 1.89 5.27 9.90
C PHE A 23 2.74 5.15 8.64
N LYS A 24 2.91 3.92 8.22
CA LYS A 24 3.61 3.55 7.00
C LYS A 24 2.73 2.61 6.20
N LEU A 25 2.73 2.78 4.89
CA LEU A 25 1.93 1.97 3.98
C LEU A 25 2.82 1.29 2.95
N ALA A 26 2.41 0.09 2.57
CA ALA A 26 2.96 -0.60 1.41
C ALA A 26 1.81 -1.22 0.61
N ALA A 27 1.98 -1.27 -0.68
CA ALA A 27 1.02 -1.91 -1.57
C ALA A 27 1.74 -2.91 -2.47
N GLY A 28 1.02 -3.92 -2.91
CA GLY A 28 1.56 -4.93 -3.79
C GLY A 28 0.59 -5.30 -4.89
N ILE A 29 1.10 -5.47 -6.09
CA ILE A 29 0.34 -5.97 -7.23
C ILE A 29 0.57 -7.48 -7.29
N VAL A 30 -0.51 -8.25 -7.24
CA VAL A 30 -0.48 -9.71 -7.10
C VAL A 30 -1.17 -10.37 -8.28
N TYR A 31 -0.46 -11.29 -8.93
CA TYR A 31 -1.00 -12.06 -10.05
C TYR A 31 -0.86 -13.56 -9.75
N LYS A 32 -1.99 -14.26 -9.72
CA LYS A 32 -2.03 -15.71 -9.45
C LYS A 32 -1.20 -16.12 -8.23
N GLY A 33 -1.32 -15.37 -7.14
CA GLY A 33 -0.61 -15.65 -5.90
C GLY A 33 0.84 -15.18 -5.86
N HIS A 34 1.32 -14.50 -6.90
CA HIS A 34 2.70 -13.99 -6.97
C HIS A 34 2.73 -12.47 -6.86
N LEU A 35 3.58 -11.97 -5.99
CA LEU A 35 3.83 -10.53 -5.85
C LEU A 35 4.75 -10.08 -6.98
N ILE A 36 4.23 -9.24 -7.89
CA ILE A 36 4.97 -8.82 -9.09
C ILE A 36 5.51 -7.40 -9.01
N ALA A 37 4.91 -6.55 -8.19
CA ALA A 37 5.40 -5.18 -8.00
C ALA A 37 4.94 -4.67 -6.64
N THR A 38 5.71 -3.75 -6.07
CA THR A 38 5.41 -3.14 -4.78
C THR A 38 5.53 -1.64 -4.84
N GLY A 39 4.94 -0.96 -3.87
CA GLY A 39 5.07 0.48 -3.69
C GLY A 39 4.95 0.84 -2.23
N VAL A 40 5.49 1.99 -1.86
CA VAL A 40 5.42 2.52 -0.50
C VAL A 40 5.03 3.99 -0.57
N ASN A 41 4.41 4.49 0.51
CA ASN A 41 4.12 5.91 0.59
C ASN A 41 5.40 6.72 0.77
N SER A 42 5.43 7.91 0.21
CA SER A 42 6.58 8.81 0.35
C SER A 42 6.13 10.26 0.26
N TYR A 43 7.02 11.18 0.66
CA TYR A 43 6.78 12.61 0.52
C TYR A 43 7.10 13.14 -0.87
N LYS A 44 7.59 12.30 -1.77
CA LYS A 44 7.85 12.70 -3.16
C LYS A 44 6.52 12.88 -3.89
N SER A 45 6.40 13.96 -4.67
CA SER A 45 5.28 14.13 -5.57
C SER A 45 5.49 13.29 -6.83
N HIS A 46 4.40 12.92 -7.49
CA HIS A 46 4.43 12.16 -8.73
C HIS A 46 3.29 12.63 -9.63
N PRO A 47 3.50 12.72 -10.97
CA PRO A 47 2.45 13.16 -11.89
C PRO A 47 1.14 12.40 -11.76
N LEU A 48 1.16 11.11 -11.48
CA LEU A 48 -0.06 10.31 -11.26
C LEU A 48 -0.85 10.81 -10.05
N MET A 49 -0.19 11.34 -9.02
CA MET A 49 -0.90 11.90 -7.86
C MET A 49 -1.56 13.24 -8.19
N TRP A 50 -1.02 14.00 -9.14
CA TRP A 50 -1.68 15.22 -9.62
C TRP A 50 -3.01 14.90 -10.29
N GLU A 51 -3.08 13.80 -11.02
CA GLU A 51 -4.31 13.36 -11.69
C GLU A 51 -5.33 12.77 -10.71
N TRP A 52 -4.89 11.96 -9.75
CA TRP A 52 -5.77 11.19 -8.87
C TRP A 52 -5.91 11.77 -7.46
N GLY A 53 -5.07 12.72 -7.09
CA GLY A 53 -5.09 13.34 -5.78
C GLY A 53 -6.38 14.12 -5.52
N LYS A 54 -6.86 14.06 -4.29
CA LYS A 54 -8.11 14.67 -3.87
C LYS A 54 -7.95 16.14 -3.46
N ASN A 55 -6.79 16.48 -2.89
CA ASN A 55 -6.52 17.82 -2.35
C ASN A 55 -5.00 18.05 -2.31
N GLN A 56 -4.59 19.18 -1.74
CA GLN A 56 -3.19 19.56 -1.67
C GLN A 56 -2.31 18.55 -0.93
N HIS A 57 -2.87 17.85 0.06
CA HIS A 57 -2.14 16.79 0.79
C HIS A 57 -2.00 15.51 -0.02
N SER A 58 -2.78 15.36 -1.08
CA SER A 58 -2.77 14.17 -1.94
C SER A 58 -1.74 14.25 -3.06
N ILE A 59 -0.91 15.28 -3.10
CA ILE A 59 0.18 15.36 -4.10
C ILE A 59 1.35 14.44 -3.76
N TYR A 60 1.46 14.04 -2.50
CA TYR A 60 2.48 13.08 -2.08
C TYR A 60 2.15 11.68 -2.60
N LEU A 61 3.18 10.94 -2.96
CA LEU A 61 3.01 9.62 -3.55
C LEU A 61 2.42 8.64 -2.55
N HIS A 62 1.26 8.11 -2.86
CA HIS A 62 0.62 7.05 -2.09
C HIS A 62 1.15 5.68 -2.52
N ALA A 63 1.14 4.72 -1.61
CA ALA A 63 1.68 3.38 -1.86
C ALA A 63 0.99 2.69 -3.03
N GLU A 64 -0.32 2.84 -3.16
CA GLU A 64 -1.11 2.22 -4.23
C GLU A 64 -0.66 2.72 -5.61
N ILE A 65 -0.50 4.03 -5.75
CA ILE A 65 -0.06 4.64 -7.01
C ILE A 65 1.37 4.23 -7.33
N ASP A 66 2.24 4.19 -6.31
CA ASP A 66 3.62 3.73 -6.48
C ASP A 66 3.66 2.27 -6.97
N ALA A 67 2.84 1.39 -6.41
CA ALA A 67 2.76 0.00 -6.82
C ALA A 67 2.27 -0.14 -8.27
N ILE A 68 1.22 0.60 -8.65
CA ILE A 68 0.69 0.61 -10.02
C ILE A 68 1.75 1.10 -10.99
N LYS A 69 2.41 2.22 -10.68
CA LYS A 69 3.50 2.77 -11.48
C LYS A 69 4.60 1.74 -11.72
N ASN A 70 5.03 1.07 -10.66
CA ASN A 70 6.08 0.06 -10.74
C ASN A 70 5.64 -1.16 -11.56
N ALA A 71 4.39 -1.59 -11.41
CA ALA A 71 3.82 -2.70 -12.18
C ALA A 71 3.80 -2.37 -13.69
N LEU A 72 3.43 -1.16 -14.05
CA LEU A 72 3.33 -0.74 -15.45
C LEU A 72 4.69 -0.69 -16.18
N ARG A 73 5.80 -0.75 -15.44
CA ARG A 73 7.14 -0.93 -16.02
C ARG A 73 7.40 -2.38 -16.42
N LEU A 74 6.65 -3.32 -15.86
CA LEU A 74 6.88 -4.76 -16.01
C LEU A 74 5.81 -5.44 -16.86
N ILE A 75 4.57 -4.94 -16.79
CA ILE A 75 3.41 -5.54 -17.47
C ILE A 75 2.58 -4.46 -18.15
N THR A 76 1.72 -4.88 -19.07
CA THR A 76 0.78 -3.99 -19.75
C THR A 76 -0.41 -3.68 -18.85
N GLN A 77 -1.17 -2.64 -19.19
CA GLN A 77 -2.41 -2.31 -18.49
C GLN A 77 -3.43 -3.46 -18.61
N ASN A 78 -3.48 -4.14 -19.74
CA ASN A 78 -4.35 -5.30 -19.92
C ASN A 78 -3.98 -6.44 -18.96
N GLN A 79 -2.69 -6.67 -18.75
CA GLN A 79 -2.23 -7.67 -17.79
C GLN A 79 -2.53 -7.22 -16.36
N LEU A 80 -2.41 -5.93 -16.07
CA LEU A 80 -2.71 -5.35 -14.77
C LEU A 80 -4.18 -5.60 -14.37
N SER A 81 -5.10 -5.61 -15.33
CA SER A 81 -6.51 -5.86 -15.08
C SER A 81 -6.80 -7.28 -14.57
N LYS A 82 -5.84 -8.17 -14.64
CA LYS A 82 -5.92 -9.54 -14.12
C LYS A 82 -5.31 -9.68 -12.74
N CYS A 83 -4.77 -8.60 -12.19
CA CYS A 83 -4.07 -8.58 -10.93
C CYS A 83 -4.94 -8.07 -9.80
N ASP A 84 -4.63 -8.52 -8.58
CA ASP A 84 -5.17 -7.96 -7.35
C ASP A 84 -4.21 -6.90 -6.82
N ILE A 85 -4.71 -5.98 -6.01
CA ILE A 85 -3.87 -5.06 -5.24
C ILE A 85 -4.08 -5.30 -3.76
N TYR A 86 -2.98 -5.44 -3.03
CA TYR A 86 -2.97 -5.59 -1.58
C TYR A 86 -2.39 -4.32 -0.96
N ILE A 87 -3.02 -3.81 0.08
CA ILE A 87 -2.57 -2.59 0.75
C ILE A 87 -2.47 -2.86 2.24
N VAL A 88 -1.29 -2.61 2.82
CA VAL A 88 -1.09 -2.76 4.25
C VAL A 88 -0.71 -1.41 4.86
N ARG A 89 -1.17 -1.18 6.07
CA ARG A 89 -0.79 -0.04 6.88
C ARG A 89 -0.33 -0.54 8.24
N ILE A 90 0.79 0.00 8.70
CA ILE A 90 1.20 -0.19 10.08
C ILE A 90 1.29 1.17 10.76
N LYS A 91 0.98 1.20 12.05
CA LYS A 91 0.98 2.42 12.86
C LYS A 91 1.39 2.09 14.29
N HIS A 92 1.75 3.12 15.03
CA HIS A 92 1.94 2.95 16.47
C HIS A 92 0.57 2.84 17.16
N PRO A 93 0.45 2.00 18.20
CA PRO A 93 -0.80 1.92 18.97
C PRO A 93 -1.17 3.27 19.60
N ASP A 94 -2.46 3.53 19.74
CA ASP A 94 -2.97 4.78 20.32
C ASP A 94 -2.67 4.91 21.82
N ASN A 95 -2.24 3.84 22.48
CA ASN A 95 -1.92 3.82 23.89
C ASN A 95 -0.50 4.36 24.22
N GLY A 96 0.21 4.90 23.24
CA GLY A 96 1.55 5.45 23.43
C GLY A 96 2.68 4.41 23.36
N SER A 97 2.37 3.15 23.08
CA SER A 97 3.37 2.10 22.88
C SER A 97 4.25 2.41 21.66
N THR A 98 5.52 1.99 21.70
CA THR A 98 6.46 2.16 20.57
C THR A 98 6.38 1.03 19.55
N GLY A 99 5.60 -0.01 19.81
CA GLY A 99 5.41 -1.10 18.87
C GLY A 99 4.59 -0.71 17.67
N TRP A 100 4.42 -1.65 16.74
CA TRP A 100 3.60 -1.46 15.54
C TRP A 100 2.39 -2.39 15.57
N VAL A 101 1.28 -1.88 15.07
CA VAL A 101 0.04 -2.64 14.87
C VAL A 101 -0.45 -2.40 13.45
N GLU A 102 -1.29 -3.29 12.92
CA GLU A 102 -1.95 -3.07 11.64
C GLU A 102 -2.98 -1.94 11.77
N GLY A 103 -3.02 -1.07 10.78
CA GLY A 103 -4.00 0.00 10.67
C GLY A 103 -4.91 -0.18 9.46
N LEU A 104 -6.00 0.59 9.46
CA LEU A 104 -6.93 0.60 8.34
C LEU A 104 -6.25 1.16 7.10
N ALA A 105 -6.13 0.36 6.06
CA ALA A 105 -5.45 0.71 4.80
C ALA A 105 -6.42 0.90 3.64
N LYS A 106 -7.69 1.15 3.91
CA LYS A 106 -8.67 1.41 2.85
C LYS A 106 -8.21 2.59 1.98
N PRO A 107 -8.14 2.43 0.66
CA PRO A 107 -7.71 3.51 -0.22
C PRO A 107 -8.58 4.75 -0.07
N CYS A 108 -7.96 5.93 -0.15
CA CYS A 108 -8.71 7.18 -0.26
C CYS A 108 -9.49 7.21 -1.59
N SER A 109 -10.41 8.17 -1.72
CA SER A 109 -11.25 8.25 -2.92
C SER A 109 -10.44 8.38 -4.22
N GLY A 110 -9.34 9.13 -4.19
CA GLY A 110 -8.47 9.29 -5.35
C GLY A 110 -7.77 7.99 -5.73
N CYS A 111 -7.17 7.29 -4.76
CA CYS A 111 -6.53 6.00 -5.01
C CYS A 111 -7.54 4.94 -5.44
N MET A 112 -8.74 4.94 -4.87
CA MET A 112 -9.78 3.99 -5.28
C MET A 112 -10.22 4.24 -6.73
N ARG A 113 -10.33 5.50 -7.15
CA ARG A 113 -10.62 5.83 -8.55
C ARG A 113 -9.51 5.36 -9.48
N ALA A 114 -8.26 5.54 -9.08
CA ALA A 114 -7.11 5.07 -9.86
C ALA A 114 -7.13 3.55 -10.00
N ILE A 115 -7.32 2.83 -8.89
CA ILE A 115 -7.39 1.37 -8.88
C ILE A 115 -8.49 0.89 -9.84
N THR A 116 -9.67 1.50 -9.77
CA THR A 116 -10.78 1.18 -10.65
C THR A 116 -10.46 1.52 -12.11
N SER A 117 -9.88 2.68 -12.36
CA SER A 117 -9.56 3.15 -13.71
C SER A 117 -8.50 2.28 -14.40
N PHE A 118 -7.50 1.81 -13.64
CA PHE A 118 -6.50 0.88 -14.16
C PHE A 118 -7.02 -0.56 -14.24
N GLY A 119 -8.21 -0.82 -13.70
CA GLY A 119 -8.91 -2.08 -13.86
C GLY A 119 -8.43 -3.22 -12.98
N LEU A 120 -7.80 -2.93 -11.85
CA LEU A 120 -7.38 -3.97 -10.90
C LEU A 120 -8.57 -4.87 -10.55
N LYS A 121 -8.34 -6.17 -10.51
CA LYS A 121 -9.39 -7.15 -10.37
C LYS A 121 -10.04 -7.13 -8.99
N ARG A 122 -9.23 -7.13 -7.94
CA ARG A 122 -9.70 -7.14 -6.55
C ARG A 122 -8.78 -6.27 -5.70
N VAL A 123 -9.35 -5.68 -4.65
CA VAL A 123 -8.63 -4.81 -3.72
C VAL A 123 -8.75 -5.39 -2.31
N PHE A 124 -7.63 -5.59 -1.65
CA PHE A 124 -7.56 -6.07 -0.28
C PHE A 124 -6.76 -5.09 0.56
N TRP A 125 -7.21 -4.82 1.78
CA TRP A 125 -6.48 -3.93 2.70
C TRP A 125 -6.55 -4.45 4.13
N THR A 126 -5.59 -4.00 4.95
CA THR A 126 -5.59 -4.30 6.39
C THR A 126 -6.64 -3.48 7.11
N GLU A 127 -7.17 -4.04 8.18
CA GLU A 127 -8.07 -3.37 9.13
C GLU A 127 -7.30 -3.08 10.42
N ASP A 128 -7.88 -2.23 11.26
CA ASP A 128 -7.30 -1.96 12.59
C ASP A 128 -7.23 -3.24 13.41
N ASN A 129 -6.06 -3.50 14.00
CA ASN A 129 -5.82 -4.66 14.82
C ASN A 129 -4.90 -4.28 15.98
N MET A 130 -5.31 -4.61 17.20
CA MET A 130 -4.58 -4.23 18.43
C MET A 130 -3.36 -5.11 18.72
N LEU A 131 -3.18 -6.23 17.99
CA LEU A 131 -2.07 -7.15 18.22
C LEU A 131 -0.74 -6.54 17.72
N LEU A 132 0.27 -6.54 18.59
CA LEU A 132 1.60 -6.05 18.24
C LEU A 132 2.25 -6.95 17.19
N LEU A 133 2.75 -6.34 16.13
CA LEU A 133 3.42 -7.03 15.03
C LEU A 133 4.82 -7.51 15.39
N ASN A 134 5.44 -6.92 16.42
CA ASN A 134 6.80 -7.27 16.84
C ASN A 134 6.97 -8.76 17.17
N GLU A 135 5.92 -9.40 17.64
CA GLU A 135 5.91 -10.83 17.96
C GLU A 135 5.91 -11.71 16.70
N GLN A 136 5.55 -11.14 15.57
CA GLN A 136 5.45 -11.88 14.29
C GLN A 136 6.73 -11.82 13.47
N PHE A 137 7.68 -10.95 13.84
CA PHE A 137 8.94 -10.76 13.12
C PHE A 137 10.12 -11.54 13.73
N THR A 138 9.88 -12.22 14.82
CA THR A 138 10.93 -13.02 15.50
C THR A 138 10.96 -14.46 15.02
#